data_62a346cde00e74aa423b71cd81e52b77
#
_entry.id   62a346cde00e74aa423b71cd81e52b77
#
_cell.length_a   1.000
_cell.length_b   1.000
_cell.length_c   1.000
_cell.angle_alpha   90.00
_cell.angle_beta   90.00
_cell.angle_gamma   90.00
#
_symmetry.space_group_name_H-M   'P 1'
#
loop_
_entity.id
_entity.type
_entity.pdbx_description
1 polymer ?
#
loop_
_entity_poly.entity_id
_entity_poly.type
_entity_poly.pdbx_seq_one_letter_code
_entity_poly.pdbx_strand_id
1 'polypeptide(L)'
;MAEDLVGLAEVADMARVSRTVASNWRARDSRFPTPVADLRSGPVFDRDAIEKYLRRRGSPMAHIISTINLKGGVGKTTTTVGLAEFLSAEFHKKVLVIDLDPQTNATTVLIGEDRWRELNDAGNTLVTLFTDALRGEDDEPRFDLTATLQKKVSPVSEVRSVDLLPSSLDLIDVQDRLASMPSGRFYSNNPTDLLRRAVKPILDDYDYVLVDCPPNLGIVTLNGLRISDGYIIPTIPDVLSTYGIPQIQSRVKAFADNLGEDIQELGIVVTKYRAASTVHNTTIRRLEDDENLPVVFETWVPEGNAIAASAEFSPMSTLRQKYAYQGGYEVFRALAKEFIAAAEEIA
;
A
#
# COMPACT_ATOMS: atom_id res chain seq x y z
N MET A 1 -23.00 15.83 1.26
CA MET A 1 -22.26 16.24 2.47
C MET A 1 -22.88 15.70 3.77
N ALA A 2 -24.01 15.03 3.77
CA ALA A 2 -24.60 14.44 4.99
C ALA A 2 -24.34 12.93 5.16
N GLU A 3 -23.74 12.27 4.14
CA GLU A 3 -23.58 10.81 4.10
C GLU A 3 -22.28 10.30 4.73
N ASP A 4 -21.33 11.18 5.06
CA ASP A 4 -20.01 10.78 5.58
C ASP A 4 -19.80 11.07 7.07
N LEU A 5 -20.84 11.43 7.81
CA LEU A 5 -20.76 11.67 9.25
C LEU A 5 -21.38 10.52 10.04
N VAL A 6 -20.68 10.08 11.09
CA VAL A 6 -21.13 9.00 11.99
C VAL A 6 -21.17 9.45 13.43
N GLY A 7 -22.22 9.01 14.15
CA GLY A 7 -22.34 9.21 15.59
C GLY A 7 -21.69 8.06 16.38
N LEU A 8 -21.55 8.20 17.70
CA LEU A 8 -20.93 7.18 18.57
C LEU A 8 -21.63 5.80 18.54
N ALA A 9 -22.92 5.76 18.22
CA ALA A 9 -23.62 4.48 18.06
C ALA A 9 -23.14 3.74 16.80
N GLU A 10 -23.04 4.46 15.70
CA GLU A 10 -22.54 3.90 14.43
C GLU A 10 -21.06 3.51 14.51
N VAL A 11 -20.24 4.30 15.22
CA VAL A 11 -18.85 3.93 15.54
C VAL A 11 -18.79 2.60 16.31
N ALA A 12 -19.69 2.41 17.27
CA ALA A 12 -19.76 1.16 18.03
C ALA A 12 -20.17 -0.04 17.16
N ASP A 13 -21.12 0.18 16.23
CA ASP A 13 -21.56 -0.84 15.27
C ASP A 13 -20.44 -1.19 14.28
N MET A 14 -19.74 -0.19 13.74
CA MET A 14 -18.59 -0.37 12.85
C MET A 14 -17.48 -1.21 13.52
N ALA A 15 -17.22 -0.95 14.81
CA ALA A 15 -16.21 -1.65 15.58
C ALA A 15 -16.71 -2.96 16.21
N ARG A 16 -17.98 -3.33 16.05
CA ARG A 16 -18.63 -4.49 16.68
C ARG A 16 -18.47 -4.51 18.20
N VAL A 17 -18.53 -3.35 18.84
CA VAL A 17 -18.43 -3.18 20.30
C VAL A 17 -19.67 -2.48 20.87
N SER A 18 -19.77 -2.43 22.20
CA SER A 18 -20.85 -1.64 22.82
C SER A 18 -20.58 -0.12 22.70
N ARG A 19 -21.66 0.68 22.68
CA ARG A 19 -21.57 2.15 22.69
C ARG A 19 -20.73 2.68 23.87
N THR A 20 -20.76 1.99 25.00
CA THR A 20 -19.94 2.32 26.18
C THR A 20 -18.45 2.17 25.89
N VAL A 21 -18.05 1.13 25.16
CA VAL A 21 -16.66 0.91 24.75
C VAL A 21 -16.21 2.01 23.79
N ALA A 22 -16.98 2.33 22.77
CA ALA A 22 -16.68 3.42 21.83
C ALA A 22 -16.59 4.79 22.56
N SER A 23 -17.45 5.04 23.54
CA SER A 23 -17.40 6.24 24.37
C SER A 23 -16.15 6.31 25.25
N ASN A 24 -15.70 5.17 25.78
CA ASN A 24 -14.44 5.09 26.55
C ASN A 24 -13.21 5.34 25.65
N TRP A 25 -13.22 4.88 24.42
CA TRP A 25 -12.16 5.20 23.46
C TRP A 25 -12.08 6.70 23.23
N ARG A 26 -13.19 7.35 22.93
CA ARG A 26 -13.25 8.82 22.78
C ARG A 26 -12.68 9.56 24.00
N ALA A 27 -12.96 9.07 25.20
CA ALA A 27 -12.56 9.76 26.43
C ALA A 27 -11.11 9.53 26.83
N ARG A 28 -10.48 8.41 26.41
CA ARG A 28 -9.20 7.94 26.94
C ARG A 28 -8.10 7.76 25.90
N ASP A 29 -8.47 7.63 24.64
CA ASP A 29 -7.49 7.45 23.55
C ASP A 29 -7.30 8.79 22.82
N SER A 30 -6.11 9.38 22.97
CA SER A 30 -5.77 10.66 22.35
C SER A 30 -5.75 10.61 20.81
N ARG A 31 -5.72 9.40 20.23
CA ARG A 31 -5.76 9.17 18.78
C ARG A 31 -7.19 9.12 18.25
N PHE A 32 -8.21 9.07 19.13
CA PHE A 32 -9.61 9.06 18.69
C PHE A 32 -9.94 10.35 17.94
N PRO A 33 -10.57 10.29 16.74
CA PRO A 33 -10.84 11.46 15.93
C PRO A 33 -11.62 12.55 16.67
N THR A 34 -11.26 13.79 16.43
CA THR A 34 -12.01 14.93 16.97
C THR A 34 -13.38 15.05 16.28
N PRO A 35 -14.46 15.39 16.99
CA PRO A 35 -15.76 15.55 16.36
C PRO A 35 -15.75 16.70 15.36
N VAL A 36 -16.40 16.48 14.21
CA VAL A 36 -16.62 17.50 13.17
C VAL A 36 -17.67 18.50 13.66
N ALA A 37 -18.65 18.03 14.43
CA ALA A 37 -19.68 18.86 15.06
C ALA A 37 -20.28 18.16 16.30
N ASP A 38 -20.78 18.95 17.25
CA ASP A 38 -21.58 18.47 18.35
C ASP A 38 -23.06 18.84 18.10
N LEU A 39 -23.85 17.82 17.80
CA LEU A 39 -25.31 17.96 17.61
C LEU A 39 -26.06 17.70 18.93
N ARG A 40 -27.36 18.03 18.98
CA ARG A 40 -28.20 17.70 20.16
C ARG A 40 -28.28 16.20 20.44
N SER A 41 -28.08 15.36 19.40
CA SER A 41 -28.01 13.89 19.48
C SER A 41 -26.64 13.36 19.95
N GLY A 42 -25.65 14.22 20.05
CA GLY A 42 -24.27 13.92 20.41
C GLY A 42 -23.25 14.31 19.34
N PRO A 43 -21.97 14.01 19.58
CA PRO A 43 -20.89 14.31 18.65
C PRO A 43 -21.01 13.46 17.39
N VAL A 44 -20.65 14.06 16.26
CA VAL A 44 -20.54 13.40 14.96
C VAL A 44 -19.12 13.56 14.43
N PHE A 45 -18.64 12.51 13.78
CA PHE A 45 -17.27 12.34 13.32
C PHE A 45 -17.28 12.11 11.82
N ASP A 46 -16.19 12.47 11.18
CA ASP A 46 -15.92 12.03 9.82
C ASP A 46 -15.79 10.50 9.78
N ARG A 47 -16.55 9.85 8.89
CA ARG A 47 -16.58 8.39 8.78
C ARG A 47 -15.22 7.82 8.45
N ASP A 48 -14.49 8.42 7.53
CA ASP A 48 -13.20 7.94 7.07
C ASP A 48 -12.14 8.05 8.18
N ALA A 49 -12.18 9.13 8.97
CA ALA A 49 -11.32 9.27 10.14
C ALA A 49 -11.60 8.19 11.19
N ILE A 50 -12.88 7.86 11.43
CA ILE A 50 -13.27 6.76 12.33
C ILE A 50 -12.82 5.41 11.76
N GLU A 51 -13.04 5.13 10.49
CA GLU A 51 -12.60 3.88 9.85
C GLU A 51 -11.08 3.70 10.00
N LYS A 52 -10.32 4.77 9.76
CA LYS A 52 -8.85 4.74 9.93
C LYS A 52 -8.45 4.53 11.40
N TYR A 53 -9.12 5.18 12.34
CA TYR A 53 -8.90 4.95 13.78
C TYR A 53 -9.19 3.49 14.17
N LEU A 54 -10.30 2.92 13.68
CA LEU A 54 -10.68 1.54 13.98
C LEU A 54 -9.68 0.53 13.40
N ARG A 55 -9.16 0.76 12.20
CA ARG A 55 -8.07 -0.05 11.62
C ARG A 55 -6.85 -0.08 12.55
N ARG A 56 -6.44 1.09 13.04
CA ARG A 56 -5.30 1.24 13.95
C ARG A 56 -5.54 0.63 15.33
N ARG A 57 -6.78 0.28 15.65
CA ARG A 57 -7.15 -0.26 16.97
C ARG A 57 -7.33 -1.79 16.99
N GLY A 58 -6.90 -2.49 15.95
CA GLY A 58 -7.03 -3.96 15.86
C GLY A 58 -8.47 -4.45 15.62
N SER A 59 -9.34 -3.60 15.04
CA SER A 59 -10.56 -4.10 14.38
C SER A 59 -10.15 -4.99 13.20
N PRO A 60 -10.98 -5.95 12.77
CA PRO A 60 -10.66 -6.86 11.65
C PRO A 60 -10.70 -6.12 10.30
N MET A 61 -9.91 -5.08 10.16
CA MET A 61 -9.74 -4.29 8.93
C MET A 61 -8.33 -4.46 8.42
N ALA A 62 -8.16 -4.40 7.10
CA ALA A 62 -6.87 -4.61 6.46
C ALA A 62 -5.80 -3.61 6.92
N HIS A 63 -4.57 -4.08 7.11
CA HIS A 63 -3.40 -3.20 7.17
C HIS A 63 -3.02 -2.78 5.75
N ILE A 64 -3.08 -1.49 5.45
CA ILE A 64 -2.81 -0.96 4.11
C ILE A 64 -1.43 -0.30 4.12
N ILE A 65 -0.47 -0.90 3.42
CA ILE A 65 0.92 -0.46 3.41
C ILE A 65 1.39 -0.17 1.99
N SER A 66 1.87 1.06 1.78
CA SER A 66 2.49 1.46 0.52
C SER A 66 3.99 1.16 0.50
N THR A 67 4.47 0.66 -0.64
CA THR A 67 5.89 0.48 -0.91
C THR A 67 6.38 1.64 -1.78
N ILE A 68 7.18 2.54 -1.22
CA ILE A 68 7.57 3.78 -1.88
C ILE A 68 9.09 4.01 -1.89
N ASN A 69 9.62 4.54 -2.97
CA ASN A 69 10.94 5.14 -3.07
C ASN A 69 11.02 5.97 -4.36
N LEU A 70 11.68 7.13 -4.30
CA LEU A 70 11.87 8.03 -5.44
C LEU A 70 12.83 7.48 -6.49
N LYS A 71 13.65 6.49 -6.14
CA LYS A 71 14.60 5.85 -7.05
C LYS A 71 13.99 4.61 -7.69
N GLY A 72 14.17 4.49 -9.01
CA GLY A 72 13.83 3.27 -9.75
C GLY A 72 14.83 2.13 -9.46
N GLY A 73 14.38 0.88 -9.59
CA GLY A 73 15.25 -0.29 -9.50
C GLY A 73 15.72 -0.66 -8.09
N VAL A 74 15.16 -0.07 -7.03
CA VAL A 74 15.51 -0.37 -5.63
C VAL A 74 14.77 -1.58 -5.05
N GLY A 75 14.04 -2.34 -5.85
CA GLY A 75 13.36 -3.55 -5.41
C GLY A 75 11.97 -3.34 -4.78
N LYS A 76 11.28 -2.22 -5.05
CA LYS A 76 9.90 -1.98 -4.59
C LYS A 76 8.99 -3.16 -4.93
N THR A 77 8.79 -3.40 -6.21
CA THR A 77 7.94 -4.49 -6.72
C THR A 77 8.34 -5.87 -6.20
N THR A 78 9.65 -6.16 -6.18
CA THR A 78 10.15 -7.44 -5.64
C THR A 78 9.79 -7.61 -4.17
N THR A 79 9.88 -6.53 -3.38
CA THR A 79 9.50 -6.53 -1.97
C THR A 79 7.99 -6.70 -1.82
N THR A 80 7.18 -5.93 -2.58
CA THR A 80 5.72 -5.98 -2.52
C THR A 80 5.19 -7.37 -2.88
N VAL A 81 5.62 -7.93 -4.03
CA VAL A 81 5.17 -9.25 -4.49
C VAL A 81 5.69 -10.35 -3.56
N GLY A 82 6.96 -10.29 -3.14
CA GLY A 82 7.52 -11.24 -2.19
C GLY A 82 6.75 -11.25 -0.87
N LEU A 83 6.49 -10.09 -0.28
CA LEU A 83 5.66 -9.99 0.93
C LEU A 83 4.26 -10.57 0.70
N ALA A 84 3.59 -10.23 -0.41
CA ALA A 84 2.24 -10.73 -0.70
C ALA A 84 2.21 -12.27 -0.76
N GLU A 85 3.15 -12.87 -1.48
CA GLU A 85 3.21 -14.32 -1.64
C GLU A 85 3.53 -15.03 -0.32
N PHE A 86 4.48 -14.52 0.48
CA PHE A 86 4.82 -15.12 1.78
C PHE A 86 3.74 -14.90 2.83
N LEU A 87 3.11 -13.74 2.89
CA LEU A 87 1.95 -13.50 3.76
C LEU A 87 0.82 -14.49 3.47
N SER A 88 0.56 -14.78 2.19
CA SER A 88 -0.46 -15.74 1.79
C SER A 88 -0.08 -17.18 2.13
N ALA A 89 1.08 -17.66 1.67
CA ALA A 89 1.43 -19.08 1.76
C ALA A 89 1.92 -19.50 3.15
N GLU A 90 2.75 -18.67 3.80
CA GLU A 90 3.39 -19.01 5.08
C GLU A 90 2.56 -18.55 6.30
N PHE A 91 1.89 -17.39 6.18
CA PHE A 91 1.14 -16.78 7.29
C PHE A 91 -0.38 -16.84 7.11
N HIS A 92 -0.87 -17.47 6.03
CA HIS A 92 -2.28 -17.68 5.74
C HIS A 92 -3.13 -16.42 5.73
N LYS A 93 -2.53 -15.30 5.33
CA LYS A 93 -3.19 -14.01 5.23
C LYS A 93 -3.85 -13.83 3.86
N LYS A 94 -4.97 -13.12 3.84
CA LYS A 94 -5.59 -12.65 2.61
C LYS A 94 -4.96 -11.32 2.21
N VAL A 95 -4.38 -11.24 1.03
CA VAL A 95 -3.62 -10.09 0.58
C VAL A 95 -4.19 -9.53 -0.72
N LEU A 96 -4.40 -8.22 -0.76
CA LEU A 96 -4.64 -7.49 -2.00
C LEU A 96 -3.36 -6.76 -2.40
N VAL A 97 -2.90 -6.97 -3.61
CA VAL A 97 -1.85 -6.14 -4.24
C VAL A 97 -2.53 -5.11 -5.14
N ILE A 98 -2.18 -3.85 -4.95
CA ILE A 98 -2.60 -2.74 -5.82
C ILE A 98 -1.37 -2.25 -6.55
N ASP A 99 -1.29 -2.47 -7.86
CA ASP A 99 -0.17 -2.03 -8.68
C ASP A 99 -0.47 -0.62 -9.24
N LEU A 100 0.25 0.38 -8.76
CA LEU A 100 0.16 1.77 -9.22
C LEU A 100 1.35 2.17 -10.12
N ASP A 101 2.33 1.27 -10.32
CA ASP A 101 3.47 1.58 -11.19
C ASP A 101 3.07 1.37 -12.66
N PRO A 102 3.17 2.41 -13.52
CA PRO A 102 2.93 2.28 -14.95
C PRO A 102 3.80 1.23 -15.64
N GLN A 103 4.92 0.84 -15.03
CA GLN A 103 5.77 -0.24 -15.56
C GLN A 103 5.12 -1.63 -15.43
N THR A 104 4.00 -1.75 -14.72
CA THR A 104 3.19 -2.98 -14.58
C THR A 104 3.93 -4.21 -14.04
N ASN A 105 5.06 -3.99 -13.35
CA ASN A 105 5.91 -5.08 -12.92
C ASN A 105 5.24 -6.02 -11.91
N ALA A 106 4.51 -5.50 -10.90
CA ALA A 106 3.79 -6.34 -9.96
C ALA A 106 2.68 -7.13 -10.67
N THR A 107 1.99 -6.48 -11.60
CA THR A 107 0.95 -7.09 -12.43
C THR A 107 1.52 -8.26 -13.24
N THR A 108 2.56 -8.04 -14.02
CA THR A 108 3.10 -9.06 -14.92
C THR A 108 3.76 -10.22 -14.18
N VAL A 109 4.37 -9.96 -13.03
CA VAL A 109 4.92 -11.03 -12.15
C VAL A 109 3.81 -11.93 -11.59
N LEU A 110 2.63 -11.38 -11.29
CA LEU A 110 1.54 -12.13 -10.66
C LEU A 110 0.62 -12.85 -11.65
N ILE A 111 0.37 -12.26 -12.83
CA ILE A 111 -0.60 -12.82 -13.81
C ILE A 111 -0.01 -13.10 -15.19
N GLY A 112 1.22 -12.71 -15.47
CA GLY A 112 1.86 -12.85 -16.77
C GLY A 112 1.44 -11.77 -17.78
N GLU A 113 2.26 -11.62 -18.84
CA GLU A 113 2.02 -10.59 -19.87
C GLU A 113 0.75 -10.83 -20.69
N ASP A 114 0.45 -12.10 -21.04
CA ASP A 114 -0.70 -12.40 -21.89
C ASP A 114 -2.00 -12.05 -21.17
N ARG A 115 -2.13 -12.42 -19.89
CA ARG A 115 -3.30 -12.05 -19.10
C ARG A 115 -3.39 -10.55 -18.87
N TRP A 116 -2.27 -9.88 -18.63
CA TRP A 116 -2.23 -8.42 -18.53
C TRP A 116 -2.73 -7.74 -19.82
N ARG A 117 -2.29 -8.20 -21.02
CA ARG A 117 -2.77 -7.65 -22.30
C ARG A 117 -4.28 -7.79 -22.46
N GLU A 118 -4.84 -8.96 -22.16
CA GLU A 118 -6.28 -9.19 -22.20
C GLU A 118 -7.05 -8.18 -21.33
N LEU A 119 -6.58 -7.95 -20.10
CA LEU A 119 -7.21 -7.01 -19.17
C LEU A 119 -7.04 -5.56 -19.64
N ASN A 120 -5.89 -5.21 -20.14
CA ASN A 120 -5.61 -3.86 -20.64
C ASN A 120 -6.47 -3.54 -21.87
N ASP A 121 -6.58 -4.44 -22.83
CA ASP A 121 -7.40 -4.28 -24.04
C ASP A 121 -8.91 -4.22 -23.70
N ALA A 122 -9.32 -4.92 -22.65
CA ALA A 122 -10.71 -4.87 -22.14
C ALA A 122 -11.00 -3.64 -21.27
N GLY A 123 -10.01 -2.80 -20.94
CA GLY A 123 -10.16 -1.66 -20.04
C GLY A 123 -10.31 -2.05 -18.57
N ASN A 124 -9.91 -3.26 -18.18
CA ASN A 124 -10.02 -3.82 -16.83
C ASN A 124 -8.71 -3.64 -16.04
N THR A 125 -8.19 -2.41 -16.02
CA THR A 125 -7.02 -2.00 -15.24
C THR A 125 -7.30 -0.69 -14.50
N LEU A 126 -6.46 -0.32 -13.55
CA LEU A 126 -6.61 0.91 -12.77
C LEU A 126 -6.57 2.20 -13.63
N VAL A 127 -6.03 2.15 -14.84
CA VAL A 127 -6.05 3.31 -15.74
C VAL A 127 -7.48 3.79 -16.04
N THR A 128 -8.44 2.87 -16.13
CA THR A 128 -9.83 3.22 -16.39
C THR A 128 -10.43 4.03 -15.24
N LEU A 129 -10.14 3.65 -13.98
CA LEU A 129 -10.53 4.43 -12.80
C LEU A 129 -10.06 5.89 -12.89
N PHE A 130 -8.78 6.07 -13.17
CA PHE A 130 -8.18 7.40 -13.23
C PHE A 130 -8.60 8.18 -14.48
N THR A 131 -8.88 7.49 -15.59
CA THR A 131 -9.39 8.12 -16.82
C THR A 131 -10.83 8.60 -16.64
N ASP A 132 -11.66 7.86 -15.92
CA ASP A 132 -13.04 8.25 -15.64
C ASP A 132 -13.11 9.57 -14.87
N ALA A 133 -12.15 9.83 -13.98
CA ALA A 133 -12.06 11.10 -13.25
C ALA A 133 -11.76 12.32 -14.14
N LEU A 134 -11.25 12.10 -15.35
CA LEU A 134 -10.95 13.15 -16.33
C LEU A 134 -12.12 13.42 -17.30
N ARG A 135 -13.21 12.66 -17.18
CA ARG A 135 -14.40 12.77 -18.04
C ARG A 135 -15.37 13.80 -17.46
N GLY A 136 -16.36 14.18 -18.26
CA GLY A 136 -17.41 15.09 -17.83
C GLY A 136 -18.33 14.45 -16.78
N GLU A 137 -18.98 15.28 -15.97
CA GLU A 137 -19.93 14.82 -14.94
C GLU A 137 -21.13 14.05 -15.52
N ASP A 138 -21.47 14.27 -16.78
CA ASP A 138 -22.58 13.60 -17.51
C ASP A 138 -22.16 12.24 -18.11
N ASP A 139 -20.89 11.89 -18.07
CA ASP A 139 -20.39 10.63 -18.62
C ASP A 139 -20.55 9.48 -17.62
N GLU A 140 -21.10 8.34 -18.06
CA GLU A 140 -21.18 7.14 -17.23
C GLU A 140 -19.75 6.59 -16.94
N PRO A 141 -19.45 6.24 -15.66
CA PRO A 141 -18.20 5.59 -15.32
C PRO A 141 -18.03 4.26 -16.05
N ARG A 142 -16.81 3.99 -16.51
CA ARG A 142 -16.44 2.73 -17.19
C ARG A 142 -15.72 1.76 -16.27
N PHE A 143 -15.15 2.27 -15.16
CA PHE A 143 -14.43 1.44 -14.22
C PHE A 143 -15.38 0.47 -13.52
N ASP A 144 -15.09 -0.81 -13.67
CA ASP A 144 -15.77 -1.89 -12.95
C ASP A 144 -14.77 -2.59 -12.03
N LEU A 145 -14.95 -2.40 -10.73
CA LEU A 145 -14.09 -3.01 -9.71
C LEU A 145 -14.11 -4.54 -9.78
N THR A 146 -15.26 -5.14 -10.07
CA THR A 146 -15.41 -6.60 -10.12
C THR A 146 -14.70 -7.20 -11.32
N ALA A 147 -14.77 -6.55 -12.49
CA ALA A 147 -14.06 -6.96 -13.70
C ALA A 147 -12.54 -6.72 -13.58
N THR A 148 -12.13 -5.65 -12.89
CA THR A 148 -10.73 -5.29 -12.71
C THR A 148 -10.04 -6.17 -11.67
N LEU A 149 -10.71 -6.56 -10.58
CA LEU A 149 -10.15 -7.36 -9.50
C LEU A 149 -9.84 -8.80 -9.96
N GLN A 150 -8.56 -9.13 -10.02
CA GLN A 150 -8.09 -10.48 -10.33
C GLN A 150 -7.87 -11.26 -9.04
N LYS A 151 -8.56 -12.39 -8.90
CA LYS A 151 -8.53 -13.20 -7.66
C LYS A 151 -7.56 -14.36 -7.76
N LYS A 152 -6.92 -14.69 -6.63
CA LYS A 152 -6.03 -15.84 -6.46
C LYS A 152 -4.91 -15.86 -7.49
N VAL A 153 -4.28 -14.70 -7.65
CA VAL A 153 -3.16 -14.51 -8.56
C VAL A 153 -1.87 -14.97 -7.89
N SER A 154 -0.98 -15.51 -8.60
CA SER A 154 0.43 -15.86 -8.42
C SER A 154 0.72 -17.07 -9.31
N PRO A 155 1.91 -17.14 -9.92
CA PRO A 155 2.34 -18.35 -10.62
C PRO A 155 2.66 -19.51 -9.67
N VAL A 156 2.64 -19.30 -8.34
CA VAL A 156 2.98 -20.32 -7.34
C VAL A 156 1.72 -20.96 -6.76
N SER A 157 1.54 -22.27 -6.95
CA SER A 157 0.30 -22.98 -6.60
C SER A 157 -0.03 -22.98 -5.10
N GLU A 158 0.95 -22.86 -4.21
CA GLU A 158 0.71 -22.79 -2.76
C GLU A 158 0.24 -21.40 -2.30
N VAL A 159 0.40 -20.35 -3.13
CA VAL A 159 -0.11 -19.00 -2.88
C VAL A 159 -1.58 -18.96 -3.29
N ARG A 160 -2.51 -18.93 -2.32
CA ARG A 160 -3.94 -19.14 -2.59
C ARG A 160 -4.82 -17.93 -2.28
N SER A 161 -4.29 -16.92 -1.66
CA SER A 161 -5.04 -15.78 -1.11
C SER A 161 -4.40 -14.43 -1.43
N VAL A 162 -3.80 -14.31 -2.62
CA VAL A 162 -3.35 -13.04 -3.18
C VAL A 162 -4.30 -12.64 -4.31
N ASP A 163 -4.87 -11.46 -4.21
CA ASP A 163 -5.69 -10.83 -5.25
C ASP A 163 -4.94 -9.59 -5.78
N LEU A 164 -5.31 -9.10 -6.97
CA LEU A 164 -4.61 -8.02 -7.66
C LEU A 164 -5.58 -7.01 -8.28
N LEU A 165 -5.27 -5.72 -8.13
CA LEU A 165 -5.76 -4.66 -9.00
C LEU A 165 -4.62 -4.27 -9.96
N PRO A 166 -4.74 -4.58 -11.26
CA PRO A 166 -3.65 -4.47 -12.21
C PRO A 166 -3.43 -3.04 -12.71
N SER A 167 -2.17 -2.70 -12.97
CA SER A 167 -1.72 -1.45 -13.56
C SER A 167 -1.81 -1.44 -15.09
N SER A 168 -1.52 -0.28 -15.69
CA SER A 168 -1.39 -0.07 -17.13
C SER A 168 -0.30 0.95 -17.44
N LEU A 169 0.38 0.78 -18.58
CA LEU A 169 1.32 1.77 -19.12
C LEU A 169 0.67 3.13 -19.36
N ASP A 170 -0.62 3.15 -19.70
CA ASP A 170 -1.38 4.38 -19.99
C ASP A 170 -1.57 5.28 -18.75
N LEU A 171 -1.23 4.78 -17.54
CA LEU A 171 -1.18 5.62 -16.34
C LEU A 171 -0.18 6.79 -16.46
N ILE A 172 0.82 6.69 -17.33
CA ILE A 172 1.78 7.78 -17.59
C ILE A 172 1.04 9.02 -18.12
N ASP A 173 0.22 8.83 -19.16
CA ASP A 173 -0.51 9.92 -19.81
C ASP A 173 -1.62 10.51 -18.93
N VAL A 174 -2.23 9.66 -18.11
CA VAL A 174 -3.32 10.05 -17.21
C VAL A 174 -2.78 10.85 -16.00
N GLN A 175 -1.60 10.52 -15.50
CA GLN A 175 -1.00 11.17 -14.33
C GLN A 175 -0.82 12.68 -14.52
N ASP A 176 -0.31 13.12 -15.66
CA ASP A 176 -0.08 14.53 -15.95
C ASP A 176 -1.38 15.33 -16.06
N ARG A 177 -2.40 14.71 -16.64
CA ARG A 177 -3.75 15.28 -16.75
C ARG A 177 -4.43 15.41 -15.40
N LEU A 178 -4.33 14.40 -14.54
CA LEU A 178 -4.86 14.42 -13.17
C LEU A 178 -4.17 15.49 -12.31
N ALA A 179 -2.86 15.65 -12.47
CA ALA A 179 -2.10 16.68 -11.74
C ALA A 179 -2.54 18.11 -12.06
N SER A 180 -3.16 18.31 -13.23
CA SER A 180 -3.68 19.60 -13.67
C SER A 180 -5.11 19.89 -13.18
N MET A 181 -5.78 18.92 -12.55
CA MET A 181 -7.14 19.11 -12.02
C MET A 181 -7.13 19.99 -10.77
N PRO A 182 -8.18 20.82 -10.56
CA PRO A 182 -8.34 21.54 -9.31
C PRO A 182 -8.38 20.58 -8.12
N SER A 183 -7.53 20.81 -7.13
CA SER A 183 -7.42 20.00 -5.92
C SER A 183 -7.69 20.82 -4.66
N GLY A 184 -8.23 20.19 -3.63
CA GLY A 184 -8.47 20.79 -2.33
C GLY A 184 -9.70 20.25 -1.62
N ARG A 185 -9.80 20.49 -0.29
CA ARG A 185 -10.90 20.01 0.57
C ARG A 185 -12.30 20.43 0.11
N PHE A 186 -12.40 21.44 -0.72
CA PHE A 186 -13.68 22.02 -1.15
C PHE A 186 -14.18 21.49 -2.50
N TYR A 187 -13.39 20.67 -3.19
CA TYR A 187 -13.80 20.08 -4.46
C TYR A 187 -14.42 18.70 -4.23
N SER A 188 -15.60 18.47 -4.77
CA SER A 188 -16.33 17.19 -4.68
C SER A 188 -15.53 16.03 -5.30
N ASN A 189 -14.64 16.31 -6.24
CA ASN A 189 -13.78 15.36 -6.94
C ASN A 189 -12.30 15.63 -6.64
N ASN A 190 -11.86 15.35 -5.39
CA ASN A 190 -10.45 15.40 -5.07
C ASN A 190 -9.71 14.26 -5.82
N PRO A 191 -8.74 14.58 -6.70
CA PRO A 191 -8.03 13.58 -7.50
C PRO A 191 -7.15 12.63 -6.68
N THR A 192 -6.91 12.89 -5.39
CA THR A 192 -6.21 11.96 -4.49
C THR A 192 -7.13 10.95 -3.80
N ASP A 193 -8.46 11.07 -3.94
CA ASP A 193 -9.45 10.19 -3.31
C ASP A 193 -10.04 9.12 -4.25
N LEU A 194 -9.60 9.07 -5.49
CA LEU A 194 -10.18 8.19 -6.52
C LEU A 194 -10.05 6.73 -6.15
N LEU A 195 -8.83 6.30 -5.83
CA LEU A 195 -8.57 4.91 -5.44
C LEU A 195 -9.34 4.55 -4.15
N ARG A 196 -9.33 5.43 -3.14
CA ARG A 196 -10.02 5.22 -1.87
C ARG A 196 -11.51 4.89 -2.08
N ARG A 197 -12.18 5.69 -2.90
CA ARG A 197 -13.61 5.48 -3.20
C ARG A 197 -13.85 4.17 -3.92
N ALA A 198 -12.98 3.82 -4.87
CA ALA A 198 -13.11 2.62 -5.68
C ALA A 198 -12.91 1.34 -4.88
N VAL A 199 -11.88 1.28 -3.99
CA VAL A 199 -11.50 0.04 -3.28
C VAL A 199 -12.21 -0.14 -1.94
N LYS A 200 -12.83 0.91 -1.39
CA LYS A 200 -13.54 0.85 -0.09
C LYS A 200 -14.45 -0.38 0.07
N PRO A 201 -15.23 -0.80 -0.94
CA PRO A 201 -16.15 -1.93 -0.79
C PRO A 201 -15.49 -3.28 -0.54
N ILE A 202 -14.20 -3.42 -0.85
CA ILE A 202 -13.49 -4.70 -0.80
C ILE A 202 -12.39 -4.76 0.27
N LEU A 203 -12.03 -3.63 0.91
CA LEU A 203 -10.90 -3.59 1.85
C LEU A 203 -11.08 -4.54 3.04
N ASP A 204 -12.31 -4.70 3.54
CA ASP A 204 -12.61 -5.56 4.68
C ASP A 204 -12.49 -7.07 4.38
N ASP A 205 -12.34 -7.45 3.11
CA ASP A 205 -12.14 -8.84 2.70
C ASP A 205 -10.69 -9.31 2.92
N TYR A 206 -9.75 -8.41 3.20
CA TYR A 206 -8.30 -8.67 3.29
C TYR A 206 -7.73 -8.41 4.68
N ASP A 207 -6.64 -9.13 5.00
CA ASP A 207 -5.82 -8.88 6.18
C ASP A 207 -4.77 -7.79 5.88
N TYR A 208 -4.22 -7.81 4.66
CA TYR A 208 -3.23 -6.85 4.18
C TYR A 208 -3.57 -6.33 2.79
N VAL A 209 -3.34 -5.04 2.57
CA VAL A 209 -3.35 -4.41 1.25
C VAL A 209 -1.96 -3.82 1.01
N LEU A 210 -1.26 -4.31 0.00
CA LEU A 210 0.08 -3.85 -0.37
C LEU A 210 -0.01 -3.03 -1.64
N VAL A 211 0.45 -1.78 -1.58
CA VAL A 211 0.40 -0.86 -2.72
C VAL A 211 1.80 -0.69 -3.31
N ASP A 212 2.02 -1.20 -4.52
CA ASP A 212 3.27 -0.98 -5.27
C ASP A 212 3.24 0.36 -5.99
N CYS A 213 4.10 1.28 -5.57
CA CYS A 213 4.09 2.66 -6.05
C CYS A 213 5.20 2.94 -7.08
N PRO A 214 4.96 3.83 -8.07
CA PRO A 214 5.99 4.27 -9.00
C PRO A 214 7.12 5.03 -8.29
N PRO A 215 8.27 5.25 -8.98
CA PRO A 215 9.42 5.96 -8.41
C PRO A 215 9.24 7.48 -8.37
N ASN A 216 8.06 7.95 -7.98
CA ASN A 216 7.75 9.36 -7.82
C ASN A 216 6.64 9.53 -6.76
N LEU A 217 6.42 10.76 -6.28
CA LEU A 217 5.30 11.12 -5.42
C LEU A 217 4.27 11.97 -6.19
N GLY A 218 3.91 11.49 -7.39
CA GLY A 218 2.86 12.08 -8.21
C GLY A 218 1.45 11.72 -7.72
N ILE A 219 0.45 12.21 -8.44
CA ILE A 219 -0.97 12.09 -8.06
C ILE A 219 -1.42 10.62 -7.90
N VAL A 220 -0.87 9.69 -8.69
CA VAL A 220 -1.16 8.26 -8.61
C VAL A 220 -0.61 7.68 -7.31
N THR A 221 0.66 7.99 -6.95
CA THR A 221 1.25 7.59 -5.67
C THR A 221 0.49 8.19 -4.48
N LEU A 222 0.05 9.45 -4.58
CA LEU A 222 -0.74 10.09 -3.54
C LEU A 222 -2.10 9.39 -3.32
N ASN A 223 -2.70 8.79 -4.35
CA ASN A 223 -3.87 7.92 -4.20
C ASN A 223 -3.55 6.65 -3.39
N GLY A 224 -2.38 6.05 -3.60
CA GLY A 224 -1.92 4.93 -2.78
C GLY A 224 -1.70 5.33 -1.33
N LEU A 225 -0.98 6.42 -1.09
CA LEU A 225 -0.75 6.94 0.26
C LEU A 225 -2.04 7.37 0.96
N ARG A 226 -3.03 7.85 0.21
CA ARG A 226 -4.32 8.28 0.74
C ARG A 226 -5.12 7.16 1.41
N ILE A 227 -4.93 5.92 0.97
CA ILE A 227 -5.56 4.75 1.57
C ILE A 227 -4.69 4.07 2.64
N SER A 228 -3.40 4.42 2.71
CA SER A 228 -2.42 3.68 3.51
C SER A 228 -2.42 4.08 4.98
N ASP A 229 -2.29 3.09 5.86
CA ASP A 229 -2.00 3.28 7.28
C ASP A 229 -0.52 3.62 7.48
N GLY A 230 0.34 3.12 6.58
CA GLY A 230 1.76 3.38 6.63
C GLY A 230 2.50 3.01 5.34
N TYR A 231 3.83 3.10 5.38
CA TYR A 231 4.67 2.79 4.23
C TYR A 231 6.01 2.18 4.63
N ILE A 232 6.60 1.42 3.70
CA ILE A 232 7.98 0.92 3.76
C ILE A 232 8.81 1.53 2.64
N ILE A 233 10.13 1.64 2.86
CA ILE A 233 11.08 2.24 1.91
C ILE A 233 12.14 1.20 1.50
N PRO A 234 11.90 0.37 0.46
CA PRO A 234 12.95 -0.47 -0.09
C PRO A 234 14.11 0.37 -0.61
N THR A 235 15.32 0.07 -0.17
CA THR A 235 16.50 0.90 -0.43
C THR A 235 17.73 0.05 -0.67
N ILE A 236 18.47 0.33 -1.76
CA ILE A 236 19.81 -0.21 -1.93
C ILE A 236 20.73 0.56 -0.98
N PRO A 237 21.57 -0.09 -0.17
CA PRO A 237 22.43 0.61 0.78
C PRO A 237 23.65 1.26 0.10
N ASP A 238 23.39 2.11 -0.87
CA ASP A 238 24.35 3.00 -1.52
C ASP A 238 24.06 4.48 -1.20
N VAL A 239 25.08 5.31 -1.34
CA VAL A 239 25.00 6.73 -0.96
C VAL A 239 23.86 7.46 -1.68
N LEU A 240 23.67 7.17 -2.98
CA LEU A 240 22.66 7.88 -3.78
C LEU A 240 21.23 7.44 -3.45
N SER A 241 21.04 6.17 -3.10
CA SER A 241 19.71 5.63 -2.77
C SER A 241 19.18 6.14 -1.43
N THR A 242 20.07 6.47 -0.49
CA THR A 242 19.69 6.94 0.84
C THR A 242 19.35 8.42 0.92
N TYR A 243 19.86 9.25 0.00
CA TYR A 243 19.56 10.69 -0.02
C TYR A 243 18.07 11.03 -0.22
N GLY A 244 17.32 10.13 -0.84
CA GLY A 244 15.87 10.32 -1.06
C GLY A 244 15.00 10.09 0.17
N ILE A 245 15.50 9.42 1.22
CA ILE A 245 14.70 9.02 2.37
C ILE A 245 14.12 10.24 3.13
N PRO A 246 14.92 11.23 3.55
CA PRO A 246 14.37 12.41 4.21
C PRO A 246 13.39 13.21 3.34
N GLN A 247 13.56 13.16 2.02
CA GLN A 247 12.64 13.83 1.10
C GLN A 247 11.28 13.09 1.06
N ILE A 248 11.30 11.75 1.09
CA ILE A 248 10.08 10.93 1.18
C ILE A 248 9.35 11.27 2.47
N GLN A 249 10.02 11.20 3.63
CA GLN A 249 9.46 11.51 4.94
C GLN A 249 8.79 12.90 4.95
N SER A 250 9.53 13.93 4.51
CA SER A 250 9.03 15.31 4.48
C SER A 250 7.79 15.46 3.59
N ARG A 251 7.78 14.82 2.40
CA ARG A 251 6.65 14.92 1.46
C ARG A 251 5.44 14.13 1.92
N VAL A 252 5.63 12.91 2.46
CA VAL A 252 4.53 12.12 3.01
C VAL A 252 3.92 12.82 4.22
N LYS A 253 4.75 13.35 5.11
CA LYS A 253 4.28 14.14 6.26
C LYS A 253 3.47 15.37 5.82
N ALA A 254 3.99 16.17 4.89
CA ALA A 254 3.27 17.34 4.38
C ALA A 254 1.93 16.95 3.73
N PHE A 255 1.86 15.82 3.03
CA PHE A 255 0.63 15.29 2.47
C PHE A 255 -0.35 14.86 3.56
N ALA A 256 0.10 14.11 4.56
CA ALA A 256 -0.70 13.67 5.70
C ALA A 256 -1.26 14.85 6.51
N ASP A 257 -0.40 15.84 6.82
CA ASP A 257 -0.78 17.07 7.53
C ASP A 257 -1.89 17.84 6.78
N ASN A 258 -1.79 17.94 5.45
CA ASN A 258 -2.81 18.60 4.62
C ASN A 258 -4.17 17.89 4.65
N LEU A 259 -4.17 16.59 4.88
CA LEU A 259 -5.38 15.77 5.00
C LEU A 259 -5.93 15.76 6.43
N GLY A 260 -5.13 16.16 7.42
CA GLY A 260 -5.43 15.97 8.84
C GLY A 260 -5.40 14.49 9.23
N GLU A 261 -4.54 13.71 8.58
CA GLU A 261 -4.36 12.28 8.77
C GLU A 261 -2.91 11.98 9.18
N ASP A 262 -2.68 10.74 9.58
CA ASP A 262 -1.37 10.26 9.94
C ASP A 262 -1.04 9.01 9.10
N ILE A 263 0.12 9.00 8.43
CA ILE A 263 0.62 7.89 7.62
C ILE A 263 1.96 7.50 8.25
N GLN A 264 1.97 6.33 8.89
CA GLN A 264 3.13 5.87 9.67
C GLN A 264 4.26 5.37 8.77
N GLU A 265 5.49 5.64 9.16
CA GLU A 265 6.65 5.01 8.53
C GLU A 265 7.01 3.71 9.26
N LEU A 266 6.88 2.56 8.58
CA LEU A 266 7.21 1.27 9.19
C LEU A 266 8.71 1.03 9.23
N GLY A 267 9.43 1.46 8.19
CA GLY A 267 10.87 1.30 8.17
C GLY A 267 11.49 1.22 6.78
N ILE A 268 12.80 1.10 6.77
CA ILE A 268 13.66 0.93 5.59
C ILE A 268 13.91 -0.56 5.38
N VAL A 269 13.55 -1.08 4.20
CA VAL A 269 13.86 -2.46 3.79
C VAL A 269 15.14 -2.44 2.94
N VAL A 270 16.24 -2.96 3.48
CA VAL A 270 17.50 -3.07 2.73
C VAL A 270 17.36 -4.13 1.64
N THR A 271 17.62 -3.72 0.40
CA THR A 271 17.53 -4.58 -0.79
C THR A 271 18.83 -4.62 -1.56
N LYS A 272 19.00 -5.63 -2.41
CA LYS A 272 20.22 -5.83 -3.23
C LYS A 272 21.50 -5.74 -2.38
N TYR A 273 21.43 -6.25 -1.16
CA TYR A 273 22.54 -6.24 -0.24
C TYR A 273 23.68 -7.15 -0.71
N ARG A 274 24.89 -6.65 -0.61
CA ARG A 274 26.13 -7.40 -0.88
C ARG A 274 26.98 -7.43 0.38
N ALA A 275 27.10 -8.60 1.00
CA ALA A 275 27.86 -8.75 2.26
C ALA A 275 29.33 -8.34 2.17
N ALA A 276 29.97 -8.55 1.00
CA ALA A 276 31.35 -8.15 0.75
C ALA A 276 31.55 -6.65 0.46
N SER A 277 30.46 -5.86 0.35
CA SER A 277 30.54 -4.44 0.04
C SER A 277 30.75 -3.62 1.33
N THR A 278 31.91 -3.00 1.47
CA THR A 278 32.19 -2.06 2.56
C THR A 278 31.27 -0.84 2.52
N VAL A 279 30.89 -0.40 1.31
CA VAL A 279 29.94 0.73 1.12
C VAL A 279 28.57 0.35 1.68
N HIS A 280 28.04 -0.84 1.37
CA HIS A 280 26.76 -1.28 1.90
C HIS A 280 26.78 -1.35 3.42
N ASN A 281 27.78 -2.02 4.01
CA ASN A 281 27.90 -2.16 5.45
C ASN A 281 28.04 -0.81 6.17
N THR A 282 28.80 0.13 5.61
CA THR A 282 28.96 1.47 6.19
C THR A 282 27.67 2.28 6.06
N THR A 283 26.96 2.16 4.92
CA THR A 283 25.70 2.88 4.69
C THR A 283 24.61 2.39 5.61
N ILE A 284 24.47 1.08 5.81
CA ILE A 284 23.48 0.50 6.73
C ILE A 284 23.70 1.03 8.15
N ARG A 285 24.93 0.98 8.67
CA ARG A 285 25.24 1.53 10.00
C ARG A 285 24.84 3.00 10.13
N ARG A 286 25.09 3.82 9.09
CA ARG A 286 24.65 5.23 9.09
C ARG A 286 23.14 5.40 9.13
N LEU A 287 22.40 4.50 8.45
CA LEU A 287 20.94 4.51 8.51
C LEU A 287 20.44 4.08 9.89
N GLU A 288 21.09 3.09 10.53
CA GLU A 288 20.74 2.62 11.87
C GLU A 288 21.11 3.63 12.97
N ASP A 289 22.20 4.40 12.79
CA ASP A 289 22.69 5.40 13.75
C ASP A 289 21.96 6.75 13.67
N ASP A 290 21.17 7.01 12.61
CA ASP A 290 20.50 8.30 12.41
C ASP A 290 19.07 8.26 12.98
N GLU A 291 18.89 8.83 14.16
CA GLU A 291 17.60 8.91 14.89
C GLU A 291 16.49 9.67 14.12
N ASN A 292 16.83 10.40 13.05
CA ASN A 292 15.84 11.12 12.23
C ASN A 292 15.31 10.27 11.07
N LEU A 293 15.87 9.09 10.86
CA LEU A 293 15.44 8.18 9.79
C LEU A 293 14.54 7.07 10.36
N PRO A 294 13.69 6.46 9.48
CA PRO A 294 12.90 5.30 9.88
C PRO A 294 13.80 4.14 10.31
N VAL A 295 13.29 3.29 11.17
CA VAL A 295 13.96 2.06 11.61
C VAL A 295 14.38 1.23 10.39
N VAL A 296 15.59 0.70 10.40
CA VAL A 296 16.05 -0.25 9.39
C VAL A 296 15.60 -1.65 9.79
N PHE A 297 14.93 -2.36 8.89
CA PHE A 297 14.55 -3.76 9.11
C PHE A 297 15.80 -4.62 9.29
N GLU A 298 15.75 -5.57 10.22
CA GLU A 298 16.87 -6.49 10.51
C GLU A 298 17.13 -7.48 9.36
N THR A 299 16.07 -7.76 8.58
CA THR A 299 16.13 -8.68 7.43
C THR A 299 16.50 -7.94 6.17
N TRP A 300 17.68 -8.23 5.63
CA TRP A 300 18.21 -7.62 4.41
C TRP A 300 18.07 -8.56 3.22
N VAL A 301 17.46 -8.08 2.12
CA VAL A 301 17.27 -8.84 0.89
C VAL A 301 18.57 -8.81 0.08
N PRO A 302 19.28 -9.95 -0.11
CA PRO A 302 20.54 -9.97 -0.81
C PRO A 302 20.37 -9.71 -2.31
N GLU A 303 21.41 -9.21 -2.95
CA GLU A 303 21.50 -9.26 -4.40
C GLU A 303 21.82 -10.69 -4.85
N GLY A 304 21.00 -11.25 -5.71
CA GLY A 304 21.18 -12.62 -6.18
C GLY A 304 20.31 -12.97 -7.37
N ASN A 305 20.78 -13.90 -8.19
CA ASN A 305 20.08 -14.36 -9.38
C ASN A 305 18.71 -14.99 -9.06
N ALA A 306 18.58 -15.69 -7.93
CA ALA A 306 17.33 -16.30 -7.54
C ALA A 306 16.24 -15.25 -7.26
N ILE A 307 16.60 -14.14 -6.59
CA ILE A 307 15.67 -13.03 -6.33
C ILE A 307 15.35 -12.28 -7.63
N ALA A 308 16.34 -12.10 -8.50
CA ALA A 308 16.08 -11.50 -9.82
C ALA A 308 15.15 -12.38 -10.67
N ALA A 309 15.37 -13.70 -10.68
CA ALA A 309 14.52 -14.66 -11.40
C ALA A 309 13.10 -14.79 -10.80
N SER A 310 12.90 -14.49 -9.51
CA SER A 310 11.57 -14.52 -8.90
C SER A 310 10.62 -13.45 -9.48
N ALA A 311 11.15 -12.48 -10.21
CA ALA A 311 10.37 -11.49 -10.95
C ALA A 311 9.81 -12.01 -12.30
N GLU A 312 10.19 -13.23 -12.72
CA GLU A 312 9.63 -13.85 -13.92
C GLU A 312 8.32 -14.58 -13.58
N PHE A 313 7.32 -14.42 -14.45
CA PHE A 313 6.10 -15.21 -14.37
C PHE A 313 6.38 -16.64 -14.86
N SER A 314 6.53 -17.57 -13.92
CA SER A 314 6.76 -18.99 -14.21
C SER A 314 5.95 -19.86 -13.26
N PRO A 315 5.09 -20.77 -13.78
CA PRO A 315 4.32 -21.68 -12.93
C PRO A 315 5.22 -22.57 -12.07
N MET A 316 5.03 -22.52 -10.76
CA MET A 316 5.78 -23.29 -9.77
C MET A 316 4.85 -23.85 -8.70
N SER A 317 5.24 -24.95 -8.06
CA SER A 317 4.41 -25.55 -7.01
C SER A 317 4.55 -24.84 -5.67
N THR A 318 5.76 -24.36 -5.33
CA THR A 318 6.08 -23.83 -4.00
C THR A 318 6.92 -22.56 -4.06
N LEU A 319 6.85 -21.74 -2.99
CA LEU A 319 7.73 -20.60 -2.81
C LEU A 319 9.21 -21.02 -2.73
N ARG A 320 9.50 -22.21 -2.21
CA ARG A 320 10.85 -22.74 -2.21
C ARG A 320 11.40 -22.93 -3.63
N GLN A 321 10.58 -23.28 -4.59
CA GLN A 321 11.00 -23.35 -5.99
C GLN A 321 11.24 -21.96 -6.58
N LYS A 322 10.38 -20.97 -6.26
CA LYS A 322 10.50 -19.60 -6.77
C LYS A 322 11.68 -18.83 -6.17
N TYR A 323 11.88 -18.94 -4.85
CA TYR A 323 12.85 -18.13 -4.10
C TYR A 323 14.07 -18.92 -3.60
N ALA A 324 14.14 -20.25 -3.85
CA ALA A 324 14.99 -21.15 -3.09
C ALA A 324 16.46 -21.03 -3.37
N TYR A 325 17.11 -21.54 -3.95
CA TYR A 325 18.50 -21.95 -4.14
C TYR A 325 19.65 -21.05 -3.64
N GLN A 326 19.45 -19.95 -2.95
CA GLN A 326 20.50 -19.12 -2.32
C GLN A 326 19.99 -18.36 -1.09
N GLY A 327 19.10 -18.97 -0.31
CA GLY A 327 18.59 -18.37 0.92
C GLY A 327 17.45 -17.35 0.73
N GLY A 328 16.97 -17.12 -0.49
CA GLY A 328 15.91 -16.17 -0.78
C GLY A 328 14.59 -16.50 -0.07
N TYR A 329 14.22 -17.78 0.01
CA TYR A 329 13.03 -18.21 0.74
C TYR A 329 13.10 -17.84 2.23
N GLU A 330 14.21 -18.16 2.91
CA GLU A 330 14.34 -17.88 4.34
C GLU A 330 14.37 -16.37 4.61
N VAL A 331 15.00 -15.60 3.72
CA VAL A 331 15.03 -14.15 3.80
C VAL A 331 13.63 -13.56 3.66
N PHE A 332 12.87 -13.91 2.63
CA PHE A 332 11.51 -13.35 2.46
C PHE A 332 10.55 -13.82 3.54
N ARG A 333 10.73 -15.05 4.06
CA ARG A 333 9.94 -15.54 5.21
C ARG A 333 10.24 -14.73 6.48
N ALA A 334 11.51 -14.43 6.75
CA ALA A 334 11.92 -13.59 7.87
C ALA A 334 11.41 -12.14 7.69
N LEU A 335 11.57 -11.57 6.48
CA LEU A 335 11.08 -10.24 6.16
C LEU A 335 9.56 -10.13 6.34
N ALA A 336 8.79 -11.13 5.89
CA ALA A 336 7.34 -11.13 6.07
C ALA A 336 6.94 -11.20 7.56
N LYS A 337 7.68 -11.95 8.38
CA LYS A 337 7.45 -12.00 9.83
C LYS A 337 7.73 -10.65 10.50
N GLU A 338 8.83 -10.01 10.14
CA GLU A 338 9.20 -8.69 10.65
C GLU A 338 8.20 -7.61 10.17
N PHE A 339 7.78 -7.68 8.90
CA PHE A 339 6.75 -6.80 8.34
C PHE A 339 5.41 -6.93 9.08
N ILE A 340 4.97 -8.14 9.44
CA ILE A 340 3.76 -8.36 10.24
C ILE A 340 3.90 -7.61 11.58
N ALA A 341 5.02 -7.79 12.29
CA ALA A 341 5.23 -7.14 13.58
C ALA A 341 5.17 -5.61 13.45
N ALA A 342 5.88 -5.04 12.45
CA ALA A 342 5.87 -3.59 12.21
C ALA A 342 4.47 -3.06 11.81
N ALA A 343 3.71 -3.82 11.02
CA ALA A 343 2.35 -3.43 10.64
C ALA A 343 1.35 -3.50 11.81
N GLU A 344 1.52 -4.46 12.72
CA GLU A 344 0.70 -4.59 13.92
C GLU A 344 0.97 -3.50 14.97
N GLU A 345 2.18 -2.92 15.00
CA GLU A 345 2.54 -1.82 15.91
C GLU A 345 1.86 -0.50 15.57
N ILE A 346 1.51 -0.27 14.31
CA ILE A 346 0.84 0.95 13.85
C ILE A 346 -0.69 0.86 13.84
N ALA A 347 -1.25 -0.30 14.22
CA ALA A 347 -2.69 -0.59 14.21
C ALA A 347 -3.47 -0.01 15.41
#